data_b46e549392f09003c3b49fb3bf06eac9
#
_entry.id   b46e549392f09003c3b49fb3bf06eac9
#
_cell.length_a   1.000
_cell.length_b   1.000
_cell.length_c   1.000
_cell.angle_alpha   90.00
_cell.angle_beta   90.00
_cell.angle_gamma   90.00
#
_symmetry.space_group_name_H-M   'P 1'
#
loop_
_entity.id
_entity.type
_entity.pdbx_description
1 polymer ?
#
loop_
_entity_poly.entity_id
_entity_poly.type
_entity_poly.pdbx_seq_one_letter_code
_entity_poly.pdbx_strand_id
1 'polypeptide(L)'
;ITYGDWSSDVCSSDLFGVLFTHTTGQATMCGHGTIGVAKVALETGILPAVEGENTVRIDTPAGRVTARAVVKDGYVSEVSFRNVPSCLSRDNMKVSVPGLGELDIAISYGGDFYIFVEAGELGVEISPRNAYELSRKAMILKDWGNENLDIVHPEYPEIHEVYGTIVTGRTERTEKGWKSREVCVFADGAVDRSPCGTGTSARMALLYGRGEMSPDEELENGSIIDTRFRGTIDETIEIGGMKGIIPRISGSAWITGFNQLVLDPSDPLPEGFLV
;
A
#
# COMPACT_ATOMS: atom_id res chain seq x y z
N ILE A 1 -12.29 -3.27 -7.70
CA ILE A 1 -12.15 -1.87 -8.17
C ILE A 1 -13.47 -1.52 -8.84
N THR A 2 -14.19 -0.57 -8.28
CA THR A 2 -15.48 -0.12 -8.84
C THR A 2 -15.23 1.24 -9.52
N TYR A 3 -15.58 1.34 -10.79
CA TYR A 3 -15.53 2.59 -11.55
C TYR A 3 -16.85 3.34 -11.36
N GLY A 4 -16.79 4.61 -11.00
CA GLY A 4 -17.92 5.52 -10.88
C GLY A 4 -17.61 6.87 -11.50
N ASP A 5 -18.56 7.42 -12.28
CA ASP A 5 -18.47 8.78 -12.78
C ASP A 5 -18.93 9.75 -11.69
N TRP A 6 -17.99 10.49 -11.12
CA TRP A 6 -18.26 11.58 -10.17
C TRP A 6 -18.19 12.91 -10.91
N SER A 7 -18.94 13.02 -12.01
CA SER A 7 -18.96 14.26 -12.78
C SER A 7 -19.62 15.40 -12.03
N SER A 8 -18.84 16.22 -11.37
CA SER A 8 -19.13 17.64 -11.22
C SER A 8 -18.32 18.41 -12.27
N ASP A 9 -18.97 19.09 -13.10
CA ASP A 9 -18.65 20.19 -14.07
C ASP A 9 -17.21 20.49 -14.54
N VAL A 10 -16.19 19.73 -14.15
CA VAL A 10 -14.79 19.86 -14.65
C VAL A 10 -14.17 18.47 -14.81
N CYS A 11 -14.72 17.64 -15.68
CA CYS A 11 -14.02 16.44 -16.14
C CYS A 11 -12.99 16.84 -17.18
N SER A 12 -11.72 16.93 -16.75
CA SER A 12 -10.62 16.79 -17.71
C SER A 12 -10.59 15.33 -18.17
N SER A 13 -10.25 15.08 -19.43
CA SER A 13 -10.23 13.74 -20.05
C SER A 13 -9.29 12.72 -19.37
N ASP A 14 -8.57 13.13 -18.32
CA ASP A 14 -7.58 12.36 -17.57
C ASP A 14 -7.93 12.20 -16.08
N LEU A 15 -9.19 12.49 -15.69
CA LEU A 15 -9.68 12.42 -14.31
C LEU A 15 -10.85 11.45 -14.18
N PHE A 16 -10.79 10.56 -13.17
CA PHE A 16 -11.90 9.70 -12.74
C PHE A 16 -11.78 9.32 -11.26
N GLY A 17 -12.89 8.92 -10.66
CA GLY A 17 -12.94 8.47 -9.27
C GLY A 17 -12.77 6.96 -9.13
N VAL A 18 -12.12 6.52 -8.05
CA VAL A 18 -11.93 5.10 -7.73
C VAL A 18 -12.23 4.86 -6.26
N LEU A 19 -13.04 3.83 -5.99
CA LEU A 19 -13.24 3.25 -4.67
C LEU A 19 -12.53 1.91 -4.60
N PHE A 20 -11.68 1.74 -3.59
CA PHE A 20 -11.00 0.48 -3.32
C PHE A 20 -11.75 -0.27 -2.24
N THR A 21 -12.28 -1.44 -2.58
CA THR A 21 -13.05 -2.29 -1.66
C THR A 21 -12.35 -3.61 -1.40
N HIS A 22 -12.51 -4.13 -0.19
CA HIS A 22 -12.04 -5.45 0.23
C HIS A 22 -13.09 -6.12 1.11
N THR A 23 -12.83 -7.33 1.59
CA THR A 23 -13.80 -8.16 2.32
C THR A 23 -14.34 -7.51 3.58
N THR A 24 -13.57 -6.65 4.25
CA THR A 24 -13.98 -6.01 5.51
C THR A 24 -14.37 -4.53 5.36
N GLY A 25 -14.38 -3.98 4.13
CA GLY A 25 -14.79 -2.58 3.93
C GLY A 25 -14.09 -1.89 2.77
N GLN A 26 -13.66 -0.67 2.98
CA GLN A 26 -13.03 0.18 1.98
C GLN A 26 -11.67 0.69 2.46
N ALA A 27 -10.71 0.76 1.56
CA ALA A 27 -9.46 1.48 1.77
C ALA A 27 -9.61 2.91 1.25
N THR A 28 -9.09 3.88 1.99
CA THR A 28 -9.10 5.29 1.59
C THR A 28 -8.18 5.54 0.40
N MET A 29 -7.08 4.77 0.31
CA MET A 29 -6.11 4.76 -0.79
C MET A 29 -5.52 3.36 -0.94
N CYS A 30 -5.19 2.96 -2.17
CA CYS A 30 -4.56 1.68 -2.45
C CYS A 30 -3.48 1.86 -3.53
N GLY A 31 -2.19 1.72 -3.13
CA GLY A 31 -1.07 1.98 -4.03
C GLY A 31 -0.98 1.01 -5.20
N HIS A 32 -1.06 -0.31 -4.94
CA HIS A 32 -1.05 -1.29 -6.03
C HIS A 32 -2.33 -1.20 -6.89
N GLY A 33 -3.47 -0.84 -6.28
CA GLY A 33 -4.71 -0.56 -7.00
C GLY A 33 -4.57 0.63 -7.94
N THR A 34 -3.93 1.72 -7.51
CA THR A 34 -3.63 2.89 -8.34
C THR A 34 -2.79 2.52 -9.56
N ILE A 35 -1.75 1.69 -9.39
CA ILE A 35 -0.92 1.18 -10.49
C ILE A 35 -1.78 0.38 -11.48
N GLY A 36 -2.61 -0.54 -10.97
CA GLY A 36 -3.49 -1.37 -11.78
C GLY A 36 -4.54 -0.56 -12.54
N VAL A 37 -5.19 0.39 -11.87
CA VAL A 37 -6.21 1.27 -12.45
C VAL A 37 -5.64 2.13 -13.57
N ALA A 38 -4.49 2.78 -13.36
CA ALA A 38 -3.85 3.60 -14.39
C ALA A 38 -3.51 2.77 -15.64
N LYS A 39 -2.99 1.55 -15.46
CA LYS A 39 -2.74 0.63 -16.57
C LYS A 39 -4.02 0.25 -17.30
N VAL A 40 -5.05 -0.17 -16.57
CA VAL A 40 -6.34 -0.56 -17.17
C VAL A 40 -6.94 0.60 -17.93
N ALA A 41 -6.97 1.80 -17.35
CA ALA A 41 -7.58 2.97 -17.98
C ALA A 41 -6.93 3.32 -19.33
N LEU A 42 -5.62 3.23 -19.42
CA LEU A 42 -4.88 3.53 -20.65
C LEU A 42 -4.94 2.39 -21.68
N GLU A 43 -4.72 1.14 -21.27
CA GLU A 43 -4.66 0.00 -22.20
C GLU A 43 -6.04 -0.43 -22.71
N THR A 44 -7.13 -0.13 -22.00
CA THR A 44 -8.50 -0.44 -22.45
C THR A 44 -9.18 0.73 -23.15
N GLY A 45 -8.50 1.89 -23.27
CA GLY A 45 -9.04 3.06 -23.94
C GLY A 45 -10.10 3.83 -23.14
N ILE A 46 -10.22 3.59 -21.82
CA ILE A 46 -11.03 4.45 -20.92
C ILE A 46 -10.46 5.86 -20.93
N LEU A 47 -9.13 5.98 -20.92
CA LEU A 47 -8.42 7.23 -21.14
C LEU A 47 -7.60 7.15 -22.45
N PRO A 48 -7.47 8.27 -23.17
CA PRO A 48 -6.56 8.31 -24.32
C PRO A 48 -5.12 8.09 -23.86
N ALA A 49 -4.40 7.24 -24.57
CA ALA A 49 -2.99 6.95 -24.31
C ALA A 49 -2.12 7.46 -25.45
N VAL A 50 -0.94 8.00 -25.12
CA VAL A 50 0.10 8.38 -26.09
C VAL A 50 1.38 7.63 -25.78
N GLU A 51 2.20 7.40 -26.78
CA GLU A 51 3.52 6.80 -26.59
C GLU A 51 4.39 7.69 -25.68
N GLY A 52 5.08 7.09 -24.71
CA GLY A 52 5.86 7.79 -23.71
C GLY A 52 5.08 8.04 -22.41
N GLU A 53 5.32 9.16 -21.76
CA GLU A 53 4.74 9.49 -20.45
C GLU A 53 3.30 10.00 -20.57
N ASN A 54 2.40 9.40 -19.79
CA ASN A 54 1.00 9.78 -19.63
C ASN A 54 0.73 10.14 -18.17
N THR A 55 -0.03 11.20 -17.93
CA THR A 55 -0.49 11.57 -16.59
C THR A 55 -1.93 11.12 -16.40
N VAL A 56 -2.20 10.38 -15.32
CA VAL A 56 -3.54 9.91 -14.93
C VAL A 56 -3.89 10.50 -13.57
N ARG A 57 -4.97 11.26 -13.48
CA ARG A 57 -5.48 11.82 -12.23
C ARG A 57 -6.61 10.96 -11.71
N ILE A 58 -6.51 10.55 -10.45
CA ILE A 58 -7.44 9.63 -9.82
C ILE A 58 -7.91 10.27 -8.52
N ASP A 59 -9.21 10.50 -8.39
CA ASP A 59 -9.81 10.92 -7.13
C ASP A 59 -10.10 9.67 -6.29
N THR A 60 -9.61 9.66 -5.06
CA THR A 60 -9.80 8.61 -4.06
C THR A 60 -10.39 9.20 -2.79
N PRO A 61 -10.93 8.41 -1.85
CA PRO A 61 -11.38 8.93 -0.56
C PRO A 61 -10.29 9.67 0.23
N ALA A 62 -9.01 9.31 0.07
CA ALA A 62 -7.86 10.01 0.66
C ALA A 62 -7.46 11.29 -0.09
N GLY A 63 -8.17 11.64 -1.19
CA GLY A 63 -7.87 12.80 -2.03
C GLY A 63 -7.35 12.41 -3.42
N ARG A 64 -6.86 13.44 -4.15
CA ARG A 64 -6.39 13.26 -5.52
C ARG A 64 -5.00 12.65 -5.56
N VAL A 65 -4.88 11.54 -6.29
CA VAL A 65 -3.61 10.88 -6.61
C VAL A 65 -3.25 11.15 -8.07
N THR A 66 -2.01 11.55 -8.32
CA THR A 66 -1.48 11.72 -9.68
C THR A 66 -0.52 10.57 -9.97
N ALA A 67 -0.91 9.73 -10.92
CA ALA A 67 -0.08 8.66 -11.45
C ALA A 67 0.56 9.10 -12.78
N ARG A 68 1.79 8.64 -13.02
CA ARG A 68 2.50 8.74 -14.29
C ARG A 68 2.70 7.34 -14.83
N ALA A 69 2.25 7.09 -16.04
CA ALA A 69 2.36 5.82 -16.72
C ALA A 69 3.24 5.96 -17.97
N VAL A 70 4.17 5.05 -18.14
CA VAL A 70 5.02 5.01 -19.34
C VAL A 70 4.43 3.99 -20.30
N VAL A 71 3.95 4.46 -21.45
CA VAL A 71 3.46 3.62 -22.56
C VAL A 71 4.63 3.37 -23.52
N LYS A 72 4.83 2.11 -23.86
CA LYS A 72 5.83 1.67 -24.82
C LYS A 72 5.22 0.58 -25.72
N ASP A 73 5.28 0.81 -27.03
CA ASP A 73 4.71 -0.10 -28.04
C ASP A 73 3.21 -0.38 -27.77
N GLY A 74 2.46 0.62 -27.30
CA GLY A 74 1.03 0.51 -26.99
C GLY A 74 0.70 -0.13 -25.64
N TYR A 75 1.69 -0.50 -24.80
CA TYR A 75 1.51 -1.11 -23.49
C TYR A 75 2.09 -0.25 -22.38
N VAL A 76 1.43 -0.23 -21.23
CA VAL A 76 1.95 0.43 -20.03
C VAL A 76 3.05 -0.45 -19.40
N SER A 77 4.27 0.02 -19.48
CA SER A 77 5.46 -0.69 -18.97
C SER A 77 5.72 -0.45 -17.48
N GLU A 78 5.45 0.77 -17.00
CA GLU A 78 5.62 1.17 -15.60
C GLU A 78 4.57 2.22 -15.24
N VAL A 79 4.10 2.18 -14.00
CA VAL A 79 3.30 3.24 -13.40
C VAL A 79 3.97 3.71 -12.12
N SER A 80 4.09 5.01 -11.96
CA SER A 80 4.51 5.63 -10.70
C SER A 80 3.43 6.59 -10.19
N PHE A 81 3.31 6.71 -8.87
CA PHE A 81 2.41 7.71 -8.26
C PHE A 81 3.09 8.40 -7.09
N ARG A 82 2.78 9.68 -6.94
CA ARG A 82 3.14 10.44 -5.74
C ARG A 82 2.10 10.11 -4.67
N ASN A 83 2.57 9.53 -3.56
CA ASN A 83 1.71 9.14 -2.46
C ASN A 83 1.45 10.32 -1.52
N VAL A 84 0.60 10.09 -0.53
CA VAL A 84 0.30 11.04 0.55
C VAL A 84 1.48 11.24 1.49
N PRO A 85 1.50 12.33 2.30
CA PRO A 85 2.47 12.52 3.38
C PRO A 85 2.63 11.28 4.24
N SER A 86 3.89 10.89 4.52
CA SER A 86 4.20 9.66 5.25
C SER A 86 5.21 9.96 6.37
N CYS A 87 5.04 9.35 7.55
CA CYS A 87 5.91 9.61 8.70
C CYS A 87 6.08 8.38 9.60
N LEU A 88 7.20 8.33 10.31
CA LEU A 88 7.41 7.41 11.43
C LEU A 88 6.68 7.96 12.66
N SER A 89 5.66 7.22 13.14
CA SER A 89 4.85 7.62 14.30
C SER A 89 5.48 7.21 15.63
N ARG A 90 5.85 5.93 15.74
CA ARG A 90 6.50 5.38 16.94
C ARG A 90 7.59 4.41 16.56
N ASP A 91 8.70 4.40 17.30
CA ASP A 91 9.86 3.54 17.02
C ASP A 91 10.35 2.83 18.27
N ASN A 92 11.06 1.71 18.08
CA ASN A 92 11.73 0.93 19.13
C ASN A 92 10.78 0.57 20.30
N MET A 93 9.56 0.17 19.99
CA MET A 93 8.56 -0.20 20.99
C MET A 93 8.73 -1.67 21.36
N LYS A 94 9.08 -1.93 22.63
CA LYS A 94 9.06 -3.28 23.21
C LYS A 94 7.69 -3.57 23.74
N VAL A 95 7.05 -4.62 23.21
CA VAL A 95 5.68 -4.98 23.55
C VAL A 95 5.59 -6.48 23.87
N SER A 96 4.70 -6.82 24.79
CA SER A 96 4.38 -8.23 25.14
C SER A 96 3.03 -8.58 24.54
N VAL A 97 3.02 -9.43 23.52
CA VAL A 97 1.81 -9.80 22.78
C VAL A 97 1.40 -11.22 23.12
N PRO A 98 0.19 -11.46 23.67
CA PRO A 98 -0.28 -12.82 23.96
C PRO A 98 -0.22 -13.73 22.74
N GLY A 99 0.44 -14.87 22.88
CA GLY A 99 0.61 -15.84 21.79
C GLY A 99 1.76 -15.57 20.83
N LEU A 100 2.43 -14.41 20.94
CA LEU A 100 3.64 -14.07 20.17
C LEU A 100 4.88 -13.85 21.07
N GLY A 101 4.69 -13.41 22.32
CA GLY A 101 5.78 -13.11 23.25
C GLY A 101 6.23 -11.65 23.20
N GLU A 102 7.48 -11.41 23.57
CA GLU A 102 8.12 -10.08 23.52
C GLU A 102 8.53 -9.78 22.08
N LEU A 103 8.17 -8.60 21.56
CA LEU A 103 8.47 -8.15 20.20
C LEU A 103 9.00 -6.72 20.23
N ASP A 104 9.92 -6.43 19.32
CA ASP A 104 10.32 -5.06 18.97
C ASP A 104 9.55 -4.60 17.73
N ILE A 105 8.73 -3.56 17.88
CA ILE A 105 7.88 -3.05 16.81
C ILE A 105 8.10 -1.56 16.55
N ALA A 106 7.70 -1.12 15.36
CA ALA A 106 7.55 0.29 15.02
C ALA A 106 6.19 0.54 14.39
N ILE A 107 5.72 1.79 14.44
CA ILE A 107 4.49 2.23 13.81
C ILE A 107 4.79 3.35 12.85
N SER A 108 4.42 3.17 11.58
CA SER A 108 4.63 4.16 10.55
C SER A 108 3.38 4.33 9.69
N TYR A 109 3.18 5.55 9.19
CA TYR A 109 2.08 5.96 8.34
C TYR A 109 2.55 6.17 6.90
N GLY A 110 1.80 5.65 5.94
CA GLY A 110 2.08 5.80 4.51
C GLY A 110 0.81 5.92 3.65
N GLY A 111 -0.27 6.44 4.24
CA GLY A 111 -1.65 6.45 3.74
C GLY A 111 -2.58 5.68 4.67
N ASP A 112 -2.03 4.68 5.34
CA ASP A 112 -2.61 3.95 6.46
C ASP A 112 -1.52 3.70 7.51
N PHE A 113 -1.91 3.42 8.76
CA PHE A 113 -0.98 3.02 9.81
C PHE A 113 -0.66 1.53 9.74
N TYR A 114 0.61 1.23 9.84
CA TYR A 114 1.13 -0.14 9.87
C TYR A 114 1.99 -0.38 11.11
N ILE A 115 1.83 -1.56 11.72
CA ILE A 115 2.83 -2.10 12.64
C ILE A 115 3.89 -2.80 11.81
N PHE A 116 5.15 -2.44 12.04
CA PHE A 116 6.32 -3.08 11.47
C PHE A 116 6.95 -4.01 12.51
N VAL A 117 7.23 -5.23 12.09
CA VAL A 117 7.91 -6.24 12.90
C VAL A 117 8.86 -7.04 12.01
N GLU A 118 10.02 -7.43 12.52
CA GLU A 118 10.93 -8.29 11.77
C GLU A 118 10.44 -9.75 11.77
N ALA A 119 10.63 -10.44 10.65
CA ALA A 119 10.24 -11.85 10.50
C ALA A 119 10.93 -12.75 11.54
N GLY A 120 12.16 -12.39 11.94
CA GLY A 120 12.92 -13.07 13.00
C GLY A 120 12.24 -13.01 14.36
N GLU A 121 11.64 -11.86 14.72
CA GLU A 121 10.87 -11.69 15.97
C GLU A 121 9.65 -12.62 16.00
N LEU A 122 9.02 -12.81 14.86
CA LEU A 122 7.89 -13.73 14.74
C LEU A 122 8.33 -15.19 14.58
N GLY A 123 9.63 -15.48 14.39
CA GLY A 123 10.14 -16.81 14.14
C GLY A 123 9.60 -17.45 12.85
N VAL A 124 9.31 -16.64 11.81
CA VAL A 124 8.78 -17.10 10.52
C VAL A 124 9.55 -16.46 9.37
N GLU A 125 10.02 -17.26 8.44
CA GLU A 125 10.67 -16.78 7.22
C GLU A 125 9.65 -16.25 6.22
N ILE A 126 9.97 -15.14 5.54
CA ILE A 126 9.15 -14.61 4.45
C ILE A 126 9.28 -15.51 3.23
N SER A 127 8.28 -16.34 3.02
CA SER A 127 8.19 -17.30 1.94
C SER A 127 6.72 -17.60 1.63
N PRO A 128 6.35 -17.86 0.37
CA PRO A 128 4.99 -18.28 0.02
C PRO A 128 4.50 -19.52 0.76
N ARG A 129 5.42 -20.41 1.16
CA ARG A 129 5.10 -21.62 1.93
C ARG A 129 4.62 -21.30 3.35
N ASN A 130 5.06 -20.18 3.89
CA ASN A 130 4.74 -19.71 5.23
C ASN A 130 3.62 -18.67 5.26
N ALA A 131 2.94 -18.41 4.13
CA ALA A 131 1.94 -17.35 4.00
C ALA A 131 0.83 -17.45 5.07
N TYR A 132 0.35 -18.65 5.34
CA TYR A 132 -0.66 -18.89 6.39
C TYR A 132 -0.16 -18.52 7.80
N GLU A 133 1.05 -18.94 8.15
CA GLU A 133 1.62 -18.66 9.48
C GLU A 133 1.99 -17.18 9.64
N LEU A 134 2.50 -16.55 8.58
CA LEU A 134 2.73 -15.10 8.51
C LEU A 134 1.42 -14.33 8.72
N SER A 135 0.36 -14.71 7.99
CA SER A 135 -0.98 -14.12 8.13
C SER A 135 -1.49 -14.26 9.57
N ARG A 136 -1.49 -15.46 10.12
CA ARG A 136 -1.99 -15.72 11.47
C ARG A 136 -1.28 -14.88 12.53
N LYS A 137 0.05 -14.82 12.51
CA LYS A 137 0.84 -14.04 13.49
C LYS A 137 0.69 -12.53 13.29
N ALA A 138 0.70 -12.09 12.05
CA ALA A 138 0.50 -10.69 11.72
C ALA A 138 -0.88 -10.17 12.14
N MET A 139 -1.94 -10.98 12.01
CA MET A 139 -3.28 -10.64 12.49
C MET A 139 -3.35 -10.53 14.00
N ILE A 140 -2.73 -11.46 14.75
CA ILE A 140 -2.65 -11.35 16.22
C ILE A 140 -2.02 -10.02 16.62
N LEU A 141 -0.95 -9.62 15.94
CA LEU A 141 -0.26 -8.35 16.23
C LEU A 141 -1.10 -7.13 15.84
N LYS A 142 -1.78 -7.17 14.69
CA LYS A 142 -2.70 -6.11 14.25
C LYS A 142 -3.83 -5.90 15.24
N ASP A 143 -4.51 -6.97 15.62
CA ASP A 143 -5.67 -6.93 16.53
C ASP A 143 -5.23 -6.45 17.92
N TRP A 144 -4.12 -6.99 18.44
CA TRP A 144 -3.52 -6.51 19.68
C TRP A 144 -3.17 -5.00 19.60
N GLY A 145 -2.65 -4.55 18.48
CA GLY A 145 -2.32 -3.13 18.25
C GLY A 145 -3.54 -2.23 18.33
N ASN A 146 -4.63 -2.63 17.70
CA ASN A 146 -5.89 -1.87 17.72
C ASN A 146 -6.56 -1.85 19.12
N GLU A 147 -6.34 -2.89 19.93
CA GLU A 147 -6.87 -2.96 21.29
C GLU A 147 -6.01 -2.21 22.32
N ASN A 148 -4.71 -2.11 22.11
CA ASN A 148 -3.76 -1.69 23.15
C ASN A 148 -2.98 -0.40 22.81
N LEU A 149 -3.01 0.06 21.57
CA LEU A 149 -2.27 1.25 21.16
C LEU A 149 -3.22 2.37 20.76
N ASP A 150 -3.04 3.52 21.39
CA ASP A 150 -3.71 4.76 20.97
C ASP A 150 -2.90 5.39 19.83
N ILE A 151 -3.34 5.14 18.60
CA ILE A 151 -2.70 5.59 17.36
C ILE A 151 -3.65 6.58 16.70
N VAL A 152 -3.17 7.82 16.50
CA VAL A 152 -3.96 8.88 15.85
C VAL A 152 -3.06 9.67 14.92
N HIS A 153 -3.54 9.97 13.73
CA HIS A 153 -2.83 10.84 12.80
C HIS A 153 -2.80 12.27 13.35
N PRO A 154 -1.64 12.94 13.37
CA PRO A 154 -1.49 14.24 14.05
C PRO A 154 -2.32 15.38 13.44
N GLU A 155 -2.70 15.28 12.17
CA GLU A 155 -3.46 16.31 11.44
C GLU A 155 -4.87 15.84 11.07
N TYR A 156 -5.12 14.51 11.05
CA TYR A 156 -6.41 13.90 10.67
C TYR A 156 -6.85 12.91 11.74
N PRO A 157 -7.51 13.38 12.83
CA PRO A 157 -7.89 12.53 13.96
C PRO A 157 -8.83 11.36 13.62
N GLU A 158 -9.50 11.42 12.48
CA GLU A 158 -10.33 10.35 11.94
C GLU A 158 -9.52 9.14 11.47
N ILE A 159 -8.21 9.30 11.27
CA ILE A 159 -7.28 8.20 10.94
C ILE A 159 -6.62 7.74 12.24
N HIS A 160 -7.11 6.65 12.82
CA HIS A 160 -6.72 6.21 14.17
C HIS A 160 -6.60 4.69 14.36
N GLU A 161 -6.65 3.90 13.28
CA GLU A 161 -6.56 2.43 13.37
C GLU A 161 -5.31 1.90 12.68
N VAL A 162 -4.81 0.77 13.18
CA VAL A 162 -3.81 -0.04 12.48
C VAL A 162 -4.51 -0.78 11.35
N TYR A 163 -4.21 -0.41 10.12
CA TYR A 163 -4.76 -1.05 8.94
C TYR A 163 -4.21 -2.46 8.73
N GLY A 164 -2.92 -2.65 9.03
CA GLY A 164 -2.27 -3.93 8.82
C GLY A 164 -0.92 -4.06 9.53
N THR A 165 -0.37 -5.26 9.46
CA THR A 165 0.99 -5.56 9.91
C THR A 165 1.89 -5.79 8.71
N ILE A 166 3.05 -5.15 8.72
CA ILE A 166 4.12 -5.38 7.75
C ILE A 166 5.22 -6.19 8.43
N VAL A 167 5.37 -7.42 8.00
CA VAL A 167 6.46 -8.30 8.41
C VAL A 167 7.64 -8.04 7.49
N THR A 168 8.75 -7.53 8.04
CA THR A 168 9.95 -7.18 7.27
C THR A 168 10.98 -8.29 7.32
N GLY A 169 11.59 -8.54 6.17
CA GLY A 169 12.80 -9.35 6.06
C GLY A 169 14.06 -8.50 6.21
N ARG A 170 15.18 -9.15 5.91
CA ARG A 170 16.48 -8.47 5.92
C ARG A 170 16.49 -7.30 4.94
N THR A 171 17.02 -6.18 5.41
CA THR A 171 17.27 -4.98 4.60
C THR A 171 18.75 -4.91 4.27
N GLU A 172 19.08 -4.68 3.01
CA GLU A 172 20.45 -4.66 2.50
C GLU A 172 20.77 -3.31 1.88
N ARG A 173 22.00 -2.82 2.12
CA ARG A 173 22.51 -1.62 1.48
C ARG A 173 22.91 -1.93 0.04
N THR A 174 22.57 -1.04 -0.88
CA THR A 174 22.98 -1.11 -2.31
C THR A 174 23.67 0.18 -2.72
N GLU A 175 24.21 0.23 -3.94
CA GLU A 175 24.83 1.45 -4.48
C GLU A 175 23.83 2.60 -4.63
N LYS A 176 22.54 2.31 -4.84
CA LYS A 176 21.46 3.31 -5.03
C LYS A 176 20.66 3.61 -3.78
N GLY A 177 20.88 2.90 -2.70
CA GLY A 177 20.12 3.03 -1.46
C GLY A 177 19.87 1.69 -0.79
N TRP A 178 18.64 1.20 -0.79
CA TRP A 178 18.21 0.06 0.01
C TRP A 178 17.48 -0.99 -0.82
N LYS A 179 17.65 -2.24 -0.41
CA LYS A 179 16.84 -3.36 -0.87
C LYS A 179 16.23 -4.07 0.34
N SER A 180 14.91 -4.27 0.29
CA SER A 180 14.15 -4.90 1.36
C SER A 180 13.18 -5.94 0.79
N ARG A 181 12.66 -6.78 1.66
CA ARG A 181 11.53 -7.67 1.39
C ARG A 181 10.55 -7.54 2.53
N GLU A 182 9.26 -7.51 2.21
CA GLU A 182 8.21 -7.44 3.22
C GLU A 182 6.94 -8.19 2.81
N VAL A 183 6.09 -8.44 3.79
CA VAL A 183 4.76 -9.00 3.61
C VAL A 183 3.79 -8.10 4.35
N CYS A 184 2.84 -7.55 3.62
CA CYS A 184 1.71 -6.84 4.22
C CYS A 184 0.56 -7.81 4.44
N VAL A 185 0.05 -7.85 5.67
CA VAL A 185 -1.14 -8.59 6.06
C VAL A 185 -2.18 -7.61 6.58
N PHE A 186 -3.37 -7.64 6.01
CA PHE A 186 -4.45 -6.69 6.28
C PHE A 186 -5.84 -7.35 6.19
N ALA A 187 -6.90 -6.60 6.38
CA ALA A 187 -8.28 -7.08 6.38
C ALA A 187 -8.45 -8.30 7.31
N ASP A 188 -8.98 -9.40 6.82
CA ASP A 188 -9.19 -10.68 7.53
C ASP A 188 -8.01 -11.66 7.39
N GLY A 189 -6.78 -11.14 7.29
CA GLY A 189 -5.59 -11.95 7.11
C GLY A 189 -5.19 -12.12 5.64
N ALA A 190 -5.67 -11.22 4.77
CA ALA A 190 -5.23 -11.18 3.37
C ALA A 190 -3.74 -10.86 3.30
N VAL A 191 -3.01 -11.68 2.55
CA VAL A 191 -1.58 -11.50 2.26
C VAL A 191 -1.44 -10.79 0.93
N ASP A 192 -0.84 -9.60 0.94
CA ASP A 192 -0.60 -8.85 -0.29
C ASP A 192 0.42 -9.58 -1.18
N ARG A 193 0.08 -9.72 -2.47
CA ARG A 193 1.00 -10.26 -3.48
C ARG A 193 1.97 -9.18 -3.98
N SER A 194 1.62 -7.92 -3.82
CA SER A 194 2.51 -6.79 -4.07
C SER A 194 3.34 -6.46 -2.82
N PRO A 195 4.38 -5.61 -2.94
CA PRO A 195 5.07 -5.08 -1.75
C PRO A 195 4.23 -4.11 -0.91
N CYS A 196 2.95 -3.90 -1.23
CA CYS A 196 2.06 -2.89 -0.66
C CYS A 196 2.52 -1.44 -0.93
N GLY A 197 1.72 -0.63 -1.61
CA GLY A 197 2.12 0.74 -1.97
C GLY A 197 2.21 1.69 -0.77
N THR A 198 1.16 1.69 0.06
CA THR A 198 1.11 2.46 1.32
C THR A 198 2.09 1.87 2.34
N GLY A 199 2.25 0.55 2.39
CA GLY A 199 3.25 -0.12 3.22
C GLY A 199 4.68 0.24 2.84
N THR A 200 5.03 0.21 1.55
CA THR A 200 6.34 0.66 1.06
C THR A 200 6.59 2.13 1.40
N SER A 201 5.57 2.99 1.29
CA SER A 201 5.65 4.40 1.69
C SER A 201 5.91 4.55 3.19
N ALA A 202 5.20 3.80 4.02
CA ALA A 202 5.42 3.75 5.46
C ALA A 202 6.81 3.19 5.82
N ARG A 203 7.32 2.19 5.06
CA ARG A 203 8.67 1.66 5.22
C ARG A 203 9.73 2.71 4.93
N MET A 204 9.57 3.48 3.85
CA MET A 204 10.48 4.59 3.53
C MET A 204 10.46 5.66 4.62
N ALA A 205 9.27 6.03 5.12
CA ALA A 205 9.13 6.98 6.21
C ALA A 205 9.79 6.49 7.51
N LEU A 206 9.71 5.19 7.80
CA LEU A 206 10.38 4.56 8.92
C LEU A 206 11.91 4.66 8.77
N LEU A 207 12.47 4.28 7.62
CA LEU A 207 13.91 4.36 7.36
C LEU A 207 14.42 5.82 7.39
N TYR A 208 13.66 6.74 6.81
CA TYR A 208 13.97 8.17 6.84
C TYR A 208 13.90 8.75 8.27
N GLY A 209 12.86 8.41 9.03
CA GLY A 209 12.69 8.84 10.42
C GLY A 209 13.83 8.37 11.32
N ARG A 210 14.34 7.17 11.09
CA ARG A 210 15.54 6.62 11.77
C ARG A 210 16.86 7.24 11.30
N GLY A 211 16.86 8.02 10.22
CA GLY A 211 18.08 8.57 9.61
C GLY A 211 18.88 7.52 8.84
N GLU A 212 18.28 6.40 8.51
CA GLU A 212 18.90 5.31 7.74
C GLU A 212 18.82 5.55 6.23
N MET A 213 17.74 6.20 5.73
CA MET A 213 17.54 6.54 4.33
C MET A 213 17.64 8.03 4.10
N SER A 214 18.39 8.44 3.08
CA SER A 214 18.54 9.83 2.64
C SER A 214 17.55 10.15 1.49
N PRO A 215 17.21 11.45 1.26
CA PRO A 215 16.23 11.83 0.23
C PRO A 215 16.61 11.47 -1.20
N ASP A 216 17.90 11.32 -1.50
CA ASP A 216 18.45 10.96 -2.81
C ASP A 216 18.58 9.44 -3.03
N GLU A 217 18.17 8.65 -2.05
CA GLU A 217 18.24 7.20 -2.11
C GLU A 217 16.94 6.56 -2.59
N GLU A 218 17.08 5.35 -3.11
CA GLU A 218 16.00 4.51 -3.61
C GLU A 218 15.80 3.30 -2.70
N LEU A 219 14.54 2.91 -2.48
CA LEU A 219 14.19 1.63 -1.87
C LEU A 219 13.65 0.67 -2.94
N GLU A 220 14.36 -0.42 -3.21
CA GLU A 220 13.79 -1.57 -3.93
C GLU A 220 13.11 -2.51 -2.91
N ASN A 221 11.79 -2.54 -2.91
CA ASN A 221 11.01 -3.34 -1.97
C ASN A 221 10.38 -4.55 -2.66
N GLY A 222 10.67 -5.75 -2.17
CA GLY A 222 10.17 -7.02 -2.68
C GLY A 222 8.99 -7.54 -1.87
N SER A 223 8.06 -8.23 -2.53
CA SER A 223 6.94 -8.93 -1.88
C SER A 223 7.28 -10.37 -1.53
N ILE A 224 6.32 -11.09 -0.94
CA ILE A 224 6.41 -12.52 -0.62
C ILE A 224 6.65 -13.40 -1.87
N ILE A 225 6.23 -12.96 -3.06
CA ILE A 225 6.37 -13.67 -4.34
C ILE A 225 7.39 -13.01 -5.28
N ASP A 226 8.30 -12.19 -4.75
CA ASP A 226 9.36 -11.49 -5.49
C ASP A 226 8.89 -10.43 -6.51
N THR A 227 7.63 -10.00 -6.49
CA THR A 227 7.25 -8.77 -7.18
C THR A 227 7.88 -7.57 -6.49
N ARG A 228 8.11 -6.48 -7.23
CA ARG A 228 8.91 -5.36 -6.70
C ARG A 228 8.26 -4.03 -6.94
N PHE A 229 8.38 -3.15 -5.93
CA PHE A 229 8.19 -1.72 -6.05
C PHE A 229 9.52 -1.01 -5.87
N ARG A 230 9.63 0.13 -6.50
CA ARG A 230 10.72 1.07 -6.30
C ARG A 230 10.14 2.33 -5.67
N GLY A 231 10.74 2.76 -4.57
CA GLY A 231 10.35 3.96 -3.85
C GLY A 231 11.46 5.00 -3.87
N THR A 232 11.09 6.27 -4.11
CA THR A 232 11.96 7.44 -4.01
C THR A 232 11.28 8.51 -3.18
N ILE A 233 12.03 9.44 -2.60
CA ILE A 233 11.49 10.55 -1.83
C ILE A 233 11.39 11.77 -2.76
N ASP A 234 10.17 12.22 -3.03
CA ASP A 234 9.93 13.41 -3.85
C ASP A 234 10.19 14.70 -3.04
N GLU A 235 9.86 14.67 -1.76
CA GLU A 235 9.91 15.84 -0.88
C GLU A 235 10.06 15.41 0.58
N THR A 236 10.79 16.19 1.35
CA THR A 236 10.85 16.07 2.81
C THR A 236 9.98 17.15 3.45
N ILE A 237 9.18 16.75 4.42
CA ILE A 237 8.18 17.63 5.05
C ILE A 237 8.17 17.44 6.56
N GLU A 238 7.37 18.24 7.25
CA GLU A 238 7.01 18.05 8.65
C GLU A 238 5.51 17.76 8.77
N ILE A 239 5.14 16.78 9.58
CA ILE A 239 3.75 16.36 9.83
C ILE A 239 3.56 16.34 11.35
N GLY A 240 2.79 17.29 11.89
CA GLY A 240 2.53 17.38 13.33
C GLY A 240 3.80 17.41 14.19
N GLY A 241 4.88 18.05 13.73
CA GLY A 241 6.17 18.12 14.40
C GLY A 241 7.09 16.91 14.19
N MET A 242 6.68 15.92 13.41
CA MET A 242 7.48 14.76 13.05
C MET A 242 8.12 14.92 11.67
N LYS A 243 9.33 14.35 11.50
CA LYS A 243 9.94 14.26 10.16
C LYS A 243 9.09 13.37 9.28
N GLY A 244 8.70 13.88 8.12
CA GLY A 244 7.91 13.19 7.12
C GLY A 244 8.49 13.29 5.72
N ILE A 245 7.93 12.51 4.83
CA ILE A 245 8.28 12.48 3.40
C ILE A 245 7.03 12.45 2.54
N ILE A 246 7.16 12.87 1.30
CA ILE A 246 6.23 12.55 0.23
C ILE A 246 6.91 11.49 -0.64
N PRO A 247 6.51 10.23 -0.53
CA PRO A 247 7.12 9.17 -1.33
C PRO A 247 6.51 9.10 -2.73
N ARG A 248 7.32 8.66 -3.68
CA ARG A 248 6.90 8.21 -5.01
C ARG A 248 7.14 6.71 -5.11
N ILE A 249 6.11 5.98 -5.48
CA ILE A 249 6.16 4.53 -5.64
C ILE A 249 5.97 4.19 -7.11
N SER A 250 6.85 3.35 -7.64
CA SER A 250 6.81 2.84 -9.02
C SER A 250 6.66 1.32 -9.03
N GLY A 251 5.88 0.82 -9.97
CA GLY A 251 5.68 -0.61 -10.16
C GLY A 251 4.96 -0.93 -11.45
N SER A 252 4.61 -2.20 -11.63
CA SER A 252 3.91 -2.70 -12.82
C SER A 252 2.69 -3.52 -12.43
N ALA A 253 1.75 -3.63 -13.35
CA ALA A 253 0.57 -4.48 -13.24
C ALA A 253 0.29 -5.18 -14.57
N TRP A 254 -0.57 -6.20 -14.56
CA TRP A 254 -0.97 -6.95 -15.74
C TRP A 254 -2.46 -7.15 -15.76
N ILE A 255 -3.10 -6.95 -16.93
CA ILE A 255 -4.49 -7.33 -17.16
C ILE A 255 -4.53 -8.85 -17.34
N THR A 256 -5.21 -9.53 -16.43
CA THR A 256 -5.29 -11.00 -16.42
C THR A 256 -6.64 -11.53 -16.92
N GLY A 257 -7.61 -10.64 -17.15
CA GLY A 257 -8.91 -11.04 -17.67
C GLY A 257 -9.91 -9.89 -17.75
N PHE A 258 -10.96 -10.14 -18.50
CA PHE A 258 -12.17 -9.33 -18.59
C PHE A 258 -13.34 -10.21 -18.15
N ASN A 259 -14.10 -9.76 -17.15
CA ASN A 259 -15.19 -10.54 -16.58
C ASN A 259 -16.50 -9.78 -16.71
N GLN A 260 -17.57 -10.49 -17.06
CA GLN A 260 -18.93 -9.99 -17.00
C GLN A 260 -19.64 -10.68 -15.83
N LEU A 261 -20.02 -9.89 -14.83
CA LEU A 261 -20.79 -10.36 -13.68
C LEU A 261 -22.26 -9.99 -13.87
N VAL A 262 -23.15 -10.89 -13.47
CA VAL A 262 -24.61 -10.69 -13.56
C VAL A 262 -25.21 -10.95 -12.17
N LEU A 263 -26.30 -10.22 -11.85
CA LEU A 263 -27.19 -10.57 -10.76
C LEU A 263 -28.37 -11.33 -11.35
N ASP A 264 -28.57 -12.57 -10.91
CA ASP A 264 -29.73 -13.35 -11.28
C ASP A 264 -30.84 -13.11 -10.26
N PRO A 265 -32.02 -12.55 -10.65
CA PRO A 265 -33.11 -12.31 -9.70
C PRO A 265 -33.66 -13.56 -9.05
N SER A 266 -33.38 -14.74 -9.61
CA SER A 266 -33.81 -16.04 -9.08
C SER A 266 -32.80 -16.67 -8.10
N ASP A 267 -31.61 -16.08 -7.97
CA ASP A 267 -30.60 -16.55 -7.01
C ASP A 267 -31.12 -16.35 -5.57
N PRO A 268 -31.22 -17.42 -4.75
CA PRO A 268 -31.68 -17.29 -3.37
C PRO A 268 -30.66 -16.59 -2.46
N LEU A 269 -29.42 -16.34 -2.92
CA LEU A 269 -28.32 -15.71 -2.18
C LEU A 269 -27.72 -14.54 -3.00
N PRO A 270 -28.53 -13.57 -3.46
CA PRO A 270 -28.08 -12.54 -4.39
C PRO A 270 -27.02 -11.59 -3.82
N GLU A 271 -26.94 -11.51 -2.46
CA GLU A 271 -25.95 -10.68 -1.73
C GLU A 271 -24.70 -11.48 -1.36
N GLY A 272 -24.61 -12.75 -1.75
CA GLY A 272 -23.53 -13.64 -1.39
C GLY A 272 -23.69 -14.24 0.01
N PHE A 273 -22.69 -14.97 0.46
CA PHE A 273 -22.63 -15.59 1.78
C PHE A 273 -21.18 -15.74 2.25
N LEU A 274 -21.00 -15.75 3.57
CA LEU A 274 -19.74 -16.08 4.22
C LEU A 274 -19.80 -17.51 4.77
N VAL A 275 -18.71 -18.26 4.63
CA VAL A 275 -18.51 -19.62 5.19
C VAL A 275 -17.43 -19.61 6.22
#